data_bc19482347960b682419935240c68359
#
_entry.id   bc19482347960b682419935240c68359
#
_cell.length_a   1.000
_cell.length_b   1.000
_cell.length_c   1.000
_cell.angle_alpha   90.00
_cell.angle_beta   90.00
_cell.angle_gamma   90.00
#
_symmetry.space_group_name_H-M   'P 1'
#
loop_
_entity.id
_entity.type
_entity.pdbx_description
1 polymer ?
#
loop_
_entity_poly.entity_id
_entity_poly.type
_entity_poly.pdbx_seq_one_letter_code
_entity_poly.pdbx_strand_id
1 'polypeptide(L)'
;ATRHVLCDLSSFNPRRIPAATIGWFSPECTHHSSARGKKRQEQFGPDLFGETLPSEAAERSRATMWDVPRFTEAHRYQAVIVENVFEVLQWVMFDAWLLAMTSMGYRYRIVSLNAMHAWAQGPAVGQSRDRVFIVFWKAGNRAPDLDGMLAPPAWCERCGQMVAGEQAWKPGRSAGRYRAQYLYQCRVCHDVVEPVVLPASSFLDLTNTGTLIGERTRPLKPRTMERIRAGI
;
A
#
# COMPACT_ATOMS: atom_id res chain seq x y z
N ALA A 1 -5.58 4.14 -26.10
CA ALA A 1 -6.24 2.83 -25.96
C ALA A 1 -5.58 2.05 -24.83
N THR A 2 -6.39 1.52 -23.90
CA THR A 2 -5.91 0.66 -22.81
C THR A 2 -5.57 -0.71 -23.38
N ARG A 3 -4.38 -1.23 -23.04
CA ARG A 3 -3.96 -2.58 -23.41
C ARG A 3 -3.77 -3.41 -22.15
N HIS A 4 -4.44 -4.55 -22.08
CA HIS A 4 -4.32 -5.52 -20.99
C HIS A 4 -3.50 -6.72 -21.45
N VAL A 5 -2.53 -7.15 -20.64
CA VAL A 5 -1.70 -8.34 -20.88
C VAL A 5 -1.75 -9.20 -19.62
N LEU A 6 -2.25 -10.41 -19.74
CA LEU A 6 -2.25 -11.41 -18.67
C LEU A 6 -1.00 -12.29 -18.83
N CYS A 7 -0.08 -12.19 -17.88
CA CYS A 7 1.15 -12.97 -17.88
C CYS A 7 1.75 -13.06 -16.47
N ASP A 8 2.63 -14.02 -16.27
CA ASP A 8 3.53 -14.04 -15.12
C ASP A 8 4.66 -13.03 -15.37
N LEU A 9 4.72 -11.97 -14.54
CA LEU A 9 5.71 -10.92 -14.70
C LEU A 9 7.13 -11.41 -14.55
N SER A 10 7.39 -12.40 -13.69
CA SER A 10 8.75 -12.91 -13.43
C SER A 10 9.39 -13.59 -14.66
N SER A 11 8.58 -14.19 -15.50
CA SER A 11 9.02 -14.81 -16.76
C SER A 11 8.85 -13.90 -18.00
N PHE A 12 8.07 -12.81 -17.87
CA PHE A 12 7.76 -11.91 -18.98
C PHE A 12 8.93 -10.98 -19.32
N ASN A 13 9.26 -10.86 -20.61
CA ASN A 13 10.28 -9.91 -21.06
C ASN A 13 9.72 -8.46 -21.05
N PRO A 14 10.26 -7.57 -20.18
CA PRO A 14 9.77 -6.19 -20.07
C PRO A 14 9.77 -5.41 -21.40
N ARG A 15 10.73 -5.67 -22.28
CA ARG A 15 10.85 -4.98 -23.58
C ARG A 15 9.72 -5.25 -24.57
N ARG A 16 8.85 -6.22 -24.27
CA ARG A 16 7.65 -6.52 -25.09
C ARG A 16 6.46 -5.60 -24.80
N ILE A 17 6.55 -4.79 -23.72
CA ILE A 17 5.54 -3.76 -23.44
C ILE A 17 5.98 -2.43 -24.06
N PRO A 18 5.04 -1.60 -24.55
CA PRO A 18 5.36 -0.26 -25.01
C PRO A 18 6.04 0.59 -23.94
N ALA A 19 6.88 1.52 -24.34
CA ALA A 19 7.49 2.48 -23.43
C ALA A 19 6.40 3.28 -22.68
N ALA A 20 6.65 3.52 -21.40
CA ALA A 20 5.75 4.30 -20.54
C ALA A 20 6.57 5.31 -19.71
N THR A 21 5.93 6.41 -19.36
CA THR A 21 6.57 7.48 -18.58
C THR A 21 6.60 7.11 -17.09
N ILE A 22 5.56 6.43 -16.60
CA ILE A 22 5.39 6.06 -15.19
C ILE A 22 5.20 4.55 -15.09
N GLY A 23 5.89 3.92 -14.15
CA GLY A 23 5.64 2.55 -13.71
C GLY A 23 4.82 2.53 -12.42
N TRP A 24 3.72 1.78 -12.39
CA TRP A 24 2.97 1.49 -11.17
C TRP A 24 3.01 0.01 -10.90
N PHE A 25 3.43 -0.36 -9.68
CA PHE A 25 3.62 -1.73 -9.28
C PHE A 25 2.94 -2.01 -7.94
N SER A 26 2.23 -3.12 -7.87
CA SER A 26 1.68 -3.66 -6.62
C SER A 26 2.15 -5.12 -6.47
N PRO A 27 3.42 -5.35 -6.10
CA PRO A 27 3.97 -6.68 -5.92
C PRO A 27 3.20 -7.47 -4.88
N GLU A 28 3.23 -8.79 -4.98
CA GLU A 28 2.47 -9.64 -4.09
C GLU A 28 2.86 -9.41 -2.62
N CYS A 29 1.85 -9.18 -1.76
CA CYS A 29 2.03 -8.88 -0.34
C CYS A 29 1.75 -10.09 0.58
N THR A 30 1.39 -11.24 0.03
CA THR A 30 0.80 -12.36 0.78
C THR A 30 1.71 -12.90 1.88
N HIS A 31 3.02 -12.87 1.68
CA HIS A 31 4.03 -13.34 2.64
C HIS A 31 4.72 -12.21 3.41
N HIS A 32 4.34 -10.95 3.16
CA HIS A 32 4.70 -9.80 3.98
C HIS A 32 3.59 -9.46 4.98
N SER A 33 2.33 -9.83 4.67
CA SER A 33 1.16 -9.44 5.45
C SER A 33 0.89 -10.36 6.64
N SER A 34 0.61 -9.75 7.81
CA SER A 34 0.10 -10.43 9.00
C SER A 34 -1.36 -10.89 8.89
N ALA A 35 -2.06 -10.52 7.81
CA ALA A 35 -3.50 -10.79 7.62
C ALA A 35 -3.87 -12.29 7.55
N ARG A 36 -2.91 -13.20 7.40
CA ARG A 36 -3.12 -14.65 7.41
C ARG A 36 -3.36 -15.25 8.82
N GLY A 37 -3.26 -14.44 9.89
CA GLY A 37 -3.44 -14.92 11.27
C GLY A 37 -2.36 -15.90 11.74
N LYS A 38 -1.28 -16.07 11.03
CA LYS A 38 -0.08 -16.81 11.44
C LYS A 38 0.99 -15.82 11.89
N LYS A 39 1.72 -16.16 12.96
CA LYS A 39 2.94 -15.44 13.34
C LYS A 39 3.87 -15.38 12.13
N ARG A 40 4.58 -14.26 11.99
CA ARG A 40 5.60 -14.05 10.96
C ARG A 40 6.56 -15.24 10.99
N GLN A 41 6.64 -15.99 9.92
CA GLN A 41 7.72 -16.95 9.73
C GLN A 41 9.01 -16.16 9.59
N GLU A 42 10.00 -16.49 10.39
CA GLU A 42 11.31 -15.85 10.35
C GLU A 42 11.88 -15.90 8.94
N GLN A 43 12.53 -14.83 8.55
CA GLN A 43 12.96 -14.59 7.17
C GLN A 43 14.23 -15.35 6.79
N PHE A 44 14.84 -16.01 7.74
CA PHE A 44 15.94 -16.92 7.49
C PHE A 44 15.43 -18.34 7.54
N GLY A 45 15.72 -19.09 6.47
CA GLY A 45 15.49 -20.52 6.48
C GLY A 45 16.24 -21.20 7.61
N PRO A 46 15.94 -22.46 7.88
CA PRO A 46 16.59 -23.20 8.93
C PRO A 46 18.08 -23.24 8.68
N ASP A 47 18.76 -23.28 9.77
CA ASP A 47 20.12 -23.73 9.80
C ASP A 47 20.22 -25.14 9.19
N LEU A 48 21.44 -25.59 8.95
CA LEU A 48 21.82 -26.86 8.35
C LEU A 48 21.17 -28.13 9.01
N PHE A 49 20.24 -27.97 9.95
CA PHE A 49 19.73 -29.05 10.80
C PHE A 49 18.20 -29.21 10.89
N GLY A 50 17.45 -28.60 9.96
CA GLY A 50 16.17 -29.23 9.65
C GLY A 50 14.88 -28.59 10.16
N GLU A 51 14.74 -27.28 10.24
CA GLU A 51 13.41 -26.70 10.42
C GLU A 51 12.98 -25.83 9.23
N THR A 52 11.93 -26.31 8.58
CA THR A 52 11.06 -25.69 7.58
C THR A 52 11.63 -24.50 6.79
N LEU A 53 12.21 -24.79 5.64
CA LEU A 53 12.39 -23.84 4.53
C LEU A 53 11.11 -23.01 4.34
N PRO A 54 11.22 -21.68 4.10
CA PRO A 54 10.08 -20.91 3.62
C PRO A 54 9.49 -21.65 2.44
N SER A 55 8.17 -21.85 2.43
CA SER A 55 7.55 -22.54 1.32
C SER A 55 7.97 -21.85 0.03
N GLU A 56 8.25 -22.57 -1.05
CA GLU A 56 8.57 -22.00 -2.38
C GLU A 56 7.59 -20.90 -2.79
N ALA A 57 6.34 -20.97 -2.31
CA ALA A 57 5.33 -19.94 -2.48
C ALA A 57 5.71 -18.63 -1.78
N ALA A 58 6.35 -18.68 -0.61
CA ALA A 58 6.81 -17.49 0.11
C ALA A 58 8.00 -16.83 -0.60
N GLU A 59 8.91 -17.63 -1.14
CA GLU A 59 10.05 -17.13 -1.92
C GLU A 59 9.58 -16.51 -3.23
N ARG A 60 8.67 -17.17 -3.96
CA ARG A 60 8.08 -16.62 -5.19
C ARG A 60 7.32 -15.32 -4.94
N SER A 61 6.56 -15.22 -3.86
CA SER A 61 5.85 -14.00 -3.49
C SER A 61 6.81 -12.83 -3.22
N ARG A 62 7.90 -13.07 -2.50
CA ARG A 62 8.94 -12.06 -2.26
C ARG A 62 9.73 -11.72 -3.52
N ALA A 63 9.90 -12.67 -4.43
CA ALA A 63 10.59 -12.46 -5.70
C ALA A 63 9.90 -11.41 -6.59
N THR A 64 8.57 -11.23 -6.47
CA THR A 64 7.83 -10.21 -7.25
C THR A 64 8.29 -8.78 -6.98
N MET A 65 8.90 -8.50 -5.83
CA MET A 65 9.52 -7.20 -5.55
C MET A 65 10.69 -6.92 -6.50
N TRP A 66 11.43 -7.94 -6.94
CA TRP A 66 12.56 -7.78 -7.87
C TRP A 66 12.13 -7.52 -9.32
N ASP A 67 10.87 -7.75 -9.65
CA ASP A 67 10.34 -7.33 -10.95
C ASP A 67 10.33 -5.81 -11.11
N VAL A 68 10.18 -5.06 -10.02
CA VAL A 68 10.21 -3.59 -10.06
C VAL A 68 11.52 -3.04 -10.63
N PRO A 69 12.71 -3.33 -10.07
CA PRO A 69 13.97 -2.87 -10.66
C PRO A 69 14.21 -3.45 -12.05
N ARG A 70 13.84 -4.70 -12.32
CA ARG A 70 13.99 -5.33 -13.64
C ARG A 70 13.21 -4.59 -14.74
N PHE A 71 11.94 -4.25 -14.48
CA PHE A 71 11.13 -3.47 -15.41
C PHE A 71 11.62 -2.02 -15.49
N THR A 72 12.04 -1.43 -14.38
CA THR A 72 12.58 -0.08 -14.33
C THR A 72 13.88 0.03 -15.14
N GLU A 73 14.77 -0.95 -15.07
CA GLU A 73 15.98 -1.00 -15.88
C GLU A 73 15.66 -1.02 -17.37
N ALA A 74 14.66 -1.81 -17.78
CA ALA A 74 14.28 -1.94 -19.20
C ALA A 74 13.60 -0.69 -19.75
N HIS A 75 12.70 -0.06 -18.97
CA HIS A 75 11.86 1.06 -19.43
C HIS A 75 12.37 2.43 -19.06
N ARG A 76 13.27 2.56 -18.07
CA ARG A 76 13.82 3.83 -17.62
C ARG A 76 12.74 4.88 -17.31
N TYR A 77 11.68 4.47 -16.60
CA TYR A 77 10.56 5.34 -16.22
C TYR A 77 11.01 6.68 -15.65
N GLN A 78 10.25 7.75 -15.84
CA GLN A 78 10.51 9.03 -15.19
C GLN A 78 10.17 9.00 -13.70
N ALA A 79 9.11 8.24 -13.35
CA ALA A 79 8.73 7.95 -11.97
C ALA A 79 8.26 6.50 -11.84
N VAL A 80 8.43 5.93 -10.66
CA VAL A 80 7.93 4.59 -10.31
C VAL A 80 7.22 4.67 -8.97
N ILE A 81 6.03 4.10 -8.91
CA ILE A 81 5.24 4.02 -7.68
C ILE A 81 5.07 2.54 -7.33
N VAL A 82 5.46 2.17 -6.12
CA VAL A 82 5.31 0.80 -5.61
C VAL A 82 4.38 0.81 -4.41
N GLU A 83 3.24 0.14 -4.50
CA GLU A 83 2.29 -0.01 -3.41
C GLU A 83 2.50 -1.36 -2.72
N ASN A 84 2.46 -1.37 -1.38
CA ASN A 84 2.51 -2.61 -0.61
C ASN A 84 1.94 -2.42 0.81
N VAL A 85 2.00 -3.49 1.61
CA VAL A 85 1.74 -3.46 3.05
C VAL A 85 2.99 -2.99 3.82
N PHE A 86 2.82 -2.47 5.05
CA PHE A 86 3.94 -1.95 5.85
C PHE A 86 5.00 -2.98 6.19
N GLU A 87 4.63 -4.24 6.22
CA GLU A 87 5.53 -5.34 6.53
C GLU A 87 6.65 -5.49 5.50
N VAL A 88 6.49 -4.97 4.27
CA VAL A 88 7.56 -4.94 3.26
C VAL A 88 8.78 -4.14 3.72
N LEU A 89 8.60 -3.10 4.53
CA LEU A 89 9.70 -2.30 5.09
C LEU A 89 10.61 -3.08 6.04
N GLN A 90 10.15 -4.24 6.50
CA GLN A 90 10.90 -5.12 7.39
C GLN A 90 11.45 -6.35 6.64
N TRP A 91 11.30 -6.39 5.33
CA TRP A 91 11.89 -7.44 4.52
C TRP A 91 13.42 -7.32 4.52
N VAL A 92 14.12 -8.42 4.80
CA VAL A 92 15.59 -8.44 4.94
C VAL A 92 16.32 -7.87 3.71
N MET A 93 15.75 -8.02 2.52
CA MET A 93 16.34 -7.52 1.26
C MET A 93 15.84 -6.11 0.89
N PHE A 94 15.06 -5.44 1.75
CA PHE A 94 14.46 -4.15 1.42
C PHE A 94 15.51 -3.08 1.11
N ASP A 95 16.57 -2.99 1.89
CA ASP A 95 17.66 -2.03 1.67
C ASP A 95 18.44 -2.33 0.37
N ALA A 96 18.71 -3.60 0.09
CA ALA A 96 19.34 -4.02 -1.17
C ALA A 96 18.46 -3.70 -2.38
N TRP A 97 17.15 -3.87 -2.24
CA TRP A 97 16.18 -3.52 -3.27
C TRP A 97 16.11 -1.99 -3.50
N LEU A 98 16.12 -1.18 -2.43
CA LEU A 98 16.23 0.28 -2.55
C LEU A 98 17.55 0.70 -3.22
N LEU A 99 18.65 0.04 -2.85
CA LEU A 99 19.96 0.29 -3.47
C LEU A 99 19.94 0.00 -4.97
N ALA A 100 19.29 -1.08 -5.42
CA ALA A 100 19.15 -1.37 -6.84
C ALA A 100 18.45 -0.22 -7.58
N MET A 101 17.38 0.35 -7.03
CA MET A 101 16.67 1.48 -7.62
C MET A 101 17.51 2.77 -7.60
N THR A 102 18.17 3.08 -6.49
CA THR A 102 19.00 4.29 -6.37
C THR A 102 20.25 4.23 -7.24
N SER A 103 20.84 3.06 -7.43
CA SER A 103 21.97 2.83 -8.35
C SER A 103 21.60 3.08 -9.81
N MET A 104 20.31 2.94 -10.17
CA MET A 104 19.81 3.32 -11.50
C MET A 104 19.54 4.84 -11.64
N GLY A 105 19.87 5.64 -10.63
CA GLY A 105 19.73 7.10 -10.65
C GLY A 105 18.35 7.58 -10.17
N TYR A 106 17.64 6.83 -9.35
CA TYR A 106 16.38 7.27 -8.76
C TYR A 106 16.59 7.82 -7.34
N ARG A 107 15.85 8.88 -7.02
CA ARG A 107 15.56 9.30 -5.65
C ARG A 107 14.22 8.69 -5.22
N TYR A 108 13.98 8.57 -3.93
CA TYR A 108 12.72 8.02 -3.44
C TYR A 108 12.23 8.70 -2.17
N ARG A 109 10.94 8.52 -1.89
CA ARG A 109 10.31 8.79 -0.60
C ARG A 109 9.36 7.65 -0.25
N ILE A 110 9.38 7.23 1.01
CA ILE A 110 8.42 6.28 1.57
C ILE A 110 7.24 7.08 2.10
N VAL A 111 6.04 6.71 1.67
CA VAL A 111 4.79 7.40 1.97
C VAL A 111 3.84 6.43 2.67
N SER A 112 3.30 6.85 3.79
CA SER A 112 2.23 6.15 4.50
C SER A 112 0.90 6.82 4.20
N LEU A 113 -0.09 6.07 3.73
CA LEU A 113 -1.41 6.62 3.41
C LEU A 113 -2.50 5.60 3.75
N ASN A 114 -3.53 6.08 4.45
CA ASN A 114 -4.78 5.34 4.55
C ASN A 114 -5.72 5.78 3.41
N ALA A 115 -6.34 4.82 2.73
CA ALA A 115 -7.20 5.10 1.58
C ALA A 115 -8.34 6.07 1.89
N MET A 116 -8.86 6.08 3.13
CA MET A 116 -9.90 7.01 3.57
C MET A 116 -9.42 8.47 3.67
N HIS A 117 -8.12 8.73 3.52
CA HIS A 117 -7.50 10.06 3.57
C HIS A 117 -6.86 10.48 2.22
N ALA A 118 -7.12 9.75 1.14
CA ALA A 118 -6.56 10.01 -0.19
C ALA A 118 -7.41 11.04 -0.96
N TRP A 119 -7.31 12.32 -0.61
CA TRP A 119 -8.14 13.41 -1.14
C TRP A 119 -7.52 14.19 -2.31
N ALA A 120 -6.28 13.92 -2.69
CA ALA A 120 -5.54 14.77 -3.61
C ALA A 120 -6.15 14.91 -5.02
N GLN A 121 -6.90 13.91 -5.48
CA GLN A 121 -7.47 13.87 -6.84
C GLN A 121 -8.99 13.72 -6.85
N GLY A 122 -9.63 13.97 -5.72
CA GLY A 122 -11.07 13.86 -5.57
C GLY A 122 -11.46 13.28 -4.22
N PRO A 123 -12.74 12.92 -4.04
CA PRO A 123 -13.22 12.39 -2.78
C PRO A 123 -12.53 11.05 -2.44
N ALA A 124 -12.08 10.93 -1.19
CA ALA A 124 -11.49 9.70 -0.68
C ALA A 124 -12.51 8.56 -0.61
N VAL A 125 -12.03 7.32 -0.59
CA VAL A 125 -12.91 6.16 -0.43
C VAL A 125 -13.19 5.91 1.06
N GLY A 126 -14.41 5.47 1.39
CA GLY A 126 -14.82 5.14 2.76
C GLY A 126 -14.27 3.81 3.28
N GLN A 127 -13.07 3.45 2.89
CA GLN A 127 -12.40 2.23 3.33
C GLN A 127 -11.14 2.56 4.11
N SER A 128 -11.10 2.17 5.40
CA SER A 128 -9.86 2.23 6.18
C SER A 128 -8.89 1.16 5.70
N ARG A 129 -7.91 1.57 4.91
CA ARG A 129 -6.89 0.68 4.34
C ARG A 129 -5.54 1.38 4.33
N ASP A 130 -4.72 1.06 5.33
CA ASP A 130 -3.35 1.55 5.41
C ASP A 130 -2.44 0.85 4.41
N ARG A 131 -1.65 1.66 3.68
CA ARG A 131 -0.67 1.20 2.71
C ARG A 131 0.60 2.02 2.77
N VAL A 132 1.69 1.39 2.40
CA VAL A 132 2.95 2.07 2.10
C VAL A 132 3.09 2.22 0.59
N PHE A 133 3.52 3.40 0.17
CA PHE A 133 3.93 3.68 -1.20
C PHE A 133 5.40 4.07 -1.18
N ILE A 134 6.20 3.43 -2.03
CA ILE A 134 7.56 3.86 -2.29
C ILE A 134 7.52 4.59 -3.64
N VAL A 135 7.68 5.90 -3.59
CA VAL A 135 7.60 6.78 -4.77
C VAL A 135 9.01 7.10 -5.19
N PHE A 136 9.38 6.69 -6.40
CA PHE A 136 10.68 6.97 -7.01
C PHE A 136 10.53 7.98 -8.14
N TRP A 137 11.53 8.83 -8.33
CA TRP A 137 11.67 9.72 -9.48
C TRP A 137 13.12 9.82 -9.89
N LYS A 138 13.40 10.05 -11.19
CA LYS A 138 14.77 10.21 -11.67
C LYS A 138 15.47 11.38 -10.98
N ALA A 139 16.71 11.18 -10.58
CA ALA A 139 17.57 12.27 -10.13
C ALA A 139 17.69 13.32 -11.27
N GLY A 140 17.50 14.59 -10.93
CA GLY A 140 17.43 15.68 -11.89
C GLY A 140 16.00 16.11 -12.25
N ASN A 141 15.01 15.25 -12.10
CA ASN A 141 13.61 15.67 -12.18
C ASN A 141 13.19 16.40 -10.89
N ARG A 142 12.20 17.30 -11.03
CA ARG A 142 11.56 17.92 -9.87
C ARG A 142 10.93 16.83 -8.99
N ALA A 143 11.19 16.89 -7.67
CA ALA A 143 10.52 16.01 -6.71
C ALA A 143 8.99 16.24 -6.73
N PRO A 144 8.17 15.18 -6.65
CA PRO A 144 6.73 15.34 -6.53
C PRO A 144 6.36 16.01 -5.18
N ASP A 145 5.34 16.86 -5.20
CA ASP A 145 4.77 17.46 -3.98
C ASP A 145 3.91 16.43 -3.23
N LEU A 146 4.58 15.54 -2.50
CA LEU A 146 3.90 14.50 -1.74
C LEU A 146 3.24 15.06 -0.47
N ASP A 147 3.76 16.15 0.11
CA ASP A 147 3.19 16.73 1.35
C ASP A 147 1.84 17.38 1.08
N GLY A 148 1.70 18.07 -0.05
CA GLY A 148 0.41 18.59 -0.51
C GLY A 148 -0.60 17.48 -0.80
N MET A 149 -0.13 16.39 -1.43
CA MET A 149 -0.98 15.24 -1.77
C MET A 149 -1.44 14.42 -0.54
N LEU A 150 -0.68 14.47 0.56
CA LEU A 150 -0.96 13.74 1.80
C LEU A 150 -1.72 14.58 2.85
N ALA A 151 -2.24 15.74 2.47
CA ALA A 151 -2.91 16.69 3.34
C ALA A 151 -4.44 16.63 3.18
N PRO A 152 -5.14 15.69 3.84
CA PRO A 152 -6.59 15.60 3.76
C PRO A 152 -7.27 16.80 4.41
N PRO A 153 -8.48 17.19 3.97
CA PRO A 153 -9.29 18.17 4.67
C PRO A 153 -9.69 17.64 6.05
N ALA A 154 -9.62 18.51 7.05
CA ALA A 154 -9.99 18.19 8.43
C ALA A 154 -10.63 19.41 9.09
N TRP A 155 -11.55 19.21 10.02
CA TRP A 155 -12.06 20.28 10.86
C TRP A 155 -11.14 20.52 12.05
N CYS A 156 -10.76 21.76 12.29
CA CYS A 156 -9.96 22.14 13.46
C CYS A 156 -10.84 22.91 14.44
N GLU A 157 -11.13 22.30 15.59
CA GLU A 157 -11.96 22.92 16.64
C GLU A 157 -11.34 24.23 17.14
N ARG A 158 -10.03 24.25 17.38
CA ARG A 158 -9.32 25.44 17.88
C ARG A 158 -9.30 26.59 16.88
N CYS A 159 -9.19 26.33 15.60
CA CYS A 159 -9.20 27.37 14.58
C CYS A 159 -10.60 27.70 14.08
N GLY A 160 -11.63 26.91 14.42
CA GLY A 160 -13.01 27.07 13.98
C GLY A 160 -13.21 26.98 12.47
N GLN A 161 -12.36 26.23 11.75
CA GLN A 161 -12.42 26.15 10.28
C GLN A 161 -11.87 24.85 9.73
N MET A 162 -12.18 24.60 8.46
CA MET A 162 -11.55 23.53 7.68
C MET A 162 -10.08 23.85 7.40
N VAL A 163 -9.23 22.88 7.66
CA VAL A 163 -7.77 22.96 7.47
C VAL A 163 -7.25 21.79 6.63
N ALA A 164 -6.05 21.91 6.11
CA ALA A 164 -5.30 20.78 5.57
C ALA A 164 -4.61 20.06 6.75
N GLY A 165 -4.93 18.79 6.93
CA GLY A 165 -4.29 17.95 7.94
C GLY A 165 -2.84 17.61 7.56
N GLU A 166 -1.94 17.63 8.54
CA GLU A 166 -0.54 17.22 8.38
C GLU A 166 -0.26 15.97 9.19
N GLN A 167 0.50 15.01 8.64
CA GLN A 167 0.86 13.79 9.37
C GLN A 167 1.81 14.13 10.53
N ALA A 168 1.37 13.89 11.74
CA ALA A 168 2.16 14.02 12.97
C ALA A 168 2.59 12.64 13.46
N TRP A 169 3.87 12.33 13.35
CA TRP A 169 4.44 11.02 13.67
C TRP A 169 4.72 10.90 15.17
N LYS A 170 4.44 9.73 15.73
CA LYS A 170 4.88 9.39 17.08
C LYS A 170 6.42 9.33 17.14
N PRO A 171 7.05 9.62 18.30
CA PRO A 171 8.50 9.61 18.43
C PRO A 171 9.15 8.35 17.85
N GLY A 172 10.23 8.54 17.07
CA GLY A 172 10.97 7.45 16.44
C GLY A 172 10.26 6.73 15.29
N ARG A 173 9.16 7.29 14.76
CA ARG A 173 8.42 6.72 13.62
C ARG A 173 8.46 7.66 12.42
N SER A 174 8.62 7.08 11.22
CA SER A 174 8.56 7.80 9.94
C SER A 174 7.69 7.08 8.91
N ALA A 175 7.22 5.87 9.23
CA ALA A 175 6.28 5.10 8.43
C ALA A 175 5.38 4.27 9.34
N GLY A 176 4.15 3.99 8.91
CA GLY A 176 3.23 3.20 9.70
C GLY A 176 1.76 3.51 9.43
N ARG A 177 0.89 2.93 10.26
CA ARG A 177 -0.56 2.98 10.13
C ARG A 177 -1.15 4.19 10.87
N TYR A 178 -2.21 4.73 10.30
CA TYR A 178 -2.99 5.79 10.94
C TYR A 178 -3.47 5.37 12.35
N ARG A 179 -3.48 6.31 13.28
CA ARG A 179 -3.76 6.15 14.72
C ARG A 179 -2.72 5.30 15.48
N ALA A 180 -2.13 4.29 14.84
CA ALA A 180 -1.11 3.47 15.49
C ALA A 180 0.26 4.17 15.56
N GLN A 181 0.77 4.68 14.45
CA GLN A 181 2.08 5.32 14.35
C GLN A 181 2.04 6.82 14.05
N TYR A 182 0.96 7.32 13.46
CA TYR A 182 0.76 8.76 13.23
C TYR A 182 -0.70 9.17 13.41
N LEU A 183 -0.90 10.47 13.64
CA LEU A 183 -2.18 11.15 13.64
C LEU A 183 -2.13 12.29 12.62
N TYR A 184 -3.21 13.02 12.48
CA TYR A 184 -3.19 14.30 11.76
C TYR A 184 -3.24 15.46 12.75
N GLN A 185 -2.54 16.54 12.43
CA GLN A 185 -2.55 17.80 13.16
C GLN A 185 -2.89 18.97 12.24
N CYS A 186 -3.43 20.01 12.81
CA CYS A 186 -3.65 21.27 12.12
C CYS A 186 -2.31 21.93 11.78
N ARG A 187 -2.12 22.38 10.56
CA ARG A 187 -0.89 23.10 10.16
C ARG A 187 -0.72 24.47 10.82
N VAL A 188 -1.78 25.04 11.41
CA VAL A 188 -1.78 26.37 12.00
C VAL A 188 -1.53 26.33 13.51
N CYS A 189 -2.33 25.52 14.23
CA CYS A 189 -2.28 25.50 15.70
C CYS A 189 -1.67 24.22 16.28
N HIS A 190 -1.35 23.24 15.44
CA HIS A 190 -0.80 21.92 15.76
C HIS A 190 -1.67 21.03 16.66
N ASP A 191 -2.93 21.41 16.91
CA ASP A 191 -3.88 20.53 17.58
C ASP A 191 -4.20 19.32 16.70
N VAL A 192 -4.47 18.18 17.35
CA VAL A 192 -4.87 16.95 16.65
C VAL A 192 -6.21 17.20 15.95
N VAL A 193 -6.29 16.80 14.69
CA VAL A 193 -7.50 16.90 13.87
C VAL A 193 -7.85 15.53 13.26
N GLU A 194 -9.15 15.32 13.07
CA GLU A 194 -9.64 14.15 12.36
C GLU A 194 -9.94 14.52 10.91
N PRO A 195 -9.34 13.84 9.92
CA PRO A 195 -9.68 14.04 8.52
C PRO A 195 -11.14 13.75 8.23
N VAL A 196 -11.71 14.47 7.28
CA VAL A 196 -13.07 14.21 6.79
C VAL A 196 -13.13 12.82 6.19
N VAL A 197 -14.11 12.02 6.60
CA VAL A 197 -14.39 10.69 6.10
C VAL A 197 -15.76 10.69 5.43
N LEU A 198 -15.84 10.13 4.24
CA LEU A 198 -17.11 10.01 3.54
C LEU A 198 -17.92 8.82 4.08
N PRO A 199 -19.26 8.95 4.19
CA PRO A 199 -20.13 7.86 4.58
C PRO A 199 -20.16 6.78 3.48
N ALA A 200 -20.48 5.54 3.86
CA ALA A 200 -20.57 4.41 2.94
C ALA A 200 -21.56 4.66 1.79
N SER A 201 -22.64 5.42 2.02
CA SER A 201 -23.62 5.81 1.01
C SER A 201 -23.06 6.66 -0.14
N SER A 202 -21.85 7.23 0.03
CA SER A 202 -21.20 8.04 -1.03
C SER A 202 -20.62 7.18 -2.17
N PHE A 203 -20.48 5.87 -1.98
CA PHE A 203 -19.82 4.98 -2.94
C PHE A 203 -20.41 3.57 -2.99
N LEU A 204 -21.38 3.25 -2.13
CA LEU A 204 -22.15 2.00 -2.19
C LEU A 204 -23.54 2.28 -2.74
N ASP A 205 -23.94 1.47 -3.70
CA ASP A 205 -25.35 1.39 -4.11
C ASP A 205 -26.11 0.54 -3.08
N LEU A 206 -26.76 1.20 -2.13
CA LEU A 206 -27.53 0.56 -1.08
C LEU A 206 -28.86 -0.03 -1.56
N THR A 207 -29.27 0.22 -2.81
CA THR A 207 -30.45 -0.41 -3.41
C THR A 207 -30.13 -1.82 -3.90
N ASN A 208 -28.87 -2.14 -4.17
CA ASN A 208 -28.41 -3.46 -4.54
C ASN A 208 -28.18 -4.31 -3.29
N THR A 209 -29.17 -5.07 -2.90
CA THR A 209 -29.11 -5.97 -1.72
C THR A 209 -28.30 -7.24 -1.97
N GLY A 210 -27.93 -7.50 -3.23
CA GLY A 210 -27.22 -8.74 -3.60
C GLY A 210 -28.06 -10.01 -3.42
N THR A 211 -27.40 -11.17 -3.48
CA THR A 211 -28.04 -12.47 -3.26
C THR A 211 -28.02 -12.84 -1.79
N LEU A 212 -29.12 -13.39 -1.27
CA LEU A 212 -29.18 -13.90 0.10
C LEU A 212 -28.07 -14.93 0.36
N ILE A 213 -27.48 -14.88 1.54
CA ILE A 213 -26.37 -15.76 1.91
C ILE A 213 -26.75 -17.23 1.78
N GLY A 214 -28.01 -17.58 2.14
CA GLY A 214 -28.52 -18.95 2.04
C GLY A 214 -28.77 -19.44 0.61
N GLU A 215 -28.87 -18.53 -0.38
CA GLU A 215 -29.14 -18.84 -1.79
C GLU A 215 -27.86 -18.92 -2.64
N ARG A 216 -26.68 -18.81 -2.02
CA ARG A 216 -25.41 -18.87 -2.74
C ARG A 216 -25.17 -20.27 -3.29
N THR A 217 -24.80 -20.37 -4.56
CA THR A 217 -24.40 -21.65 -5.19
C THR A 217 -23.19 -22.28 -4.52
N ARG A 218 -22.29 -21.46 -3.95
CA ARG A 218 -21.16 -21.92 -3.14
C ARG A 218 -21.32 -21.43 -1.70
N PRO A 219 -21.57 -22.32 -0.73
CA PRO A 219 -21.75 -21.97 0.67
C PRO A 219 -20.51 -21.27 1.25
N LEU A 220 -20.74 -20.38 2.20
CA LEU A 220 -19.63 -19.79 2.98
C LEU A 220 -19.03 -20.83 3.92
N LYS A 221 -17.75 -20.66 4.25
CA LYS A 221 -17.08 -21.51 5.25
C LYS A 221 -17.79 -21.40 6.61
N PRO A 222 -17.89 -22.49 7.42
CA PRO A 222 -18.55 -22.49 8.70
C PRO A 222 -18.13 -21.32 9.60
N ARG A 223 -16.83 -21.10 9.77
CA ARG A 223 -16.28 -19.98 10.54
C ARG A 223 -16.75 -18.60 10.06
N THR A 224 -16.98 -18.42 8.76
CA THR A 224 -17.53 -17.17 8.22
C THR A 224 -18.99 -17.01 8.60
N MET A 225 -19.75 -18.11 8.54
CA MET A 225 -21.16 -18.13 8.98
C MET A 225 -21.32 -17.84 10.47
N GLU A 226 -20.43 -18.38 11.30
CA GLU A 226 -20.39 -18.09 12.75
C GLU A 226 -20.19 -16.60 13.02
N ARG A 227 -19.24 -15.98 12.33
CA ARG A 227 -19.00 -14.51 12.44
C ARG A 227 -20.21 -13.70 12.03
N ILE A 228 -20.85 -14.05 10.91
CA ILE A 228 -22.05 -13.35 10.45
C ILE A 228 -23.20 -13.49 11.47
N ARG A 229 -23.40 -14.68 12.06
CA ARG A 229 -24.42 -14.90 13.10
C ARG A 229 -24.09 -14.14 14.38
N ALA A 230 -22.81 -13.97 14.70
CA ALA A 230 -22.36 -13.18 15.85
C ALA A 230 -22.43 -11.65 15.61
N GLY A 231 -22.80 -11.19 14.39
CA GLY A 231 -22.90 -9.78 14.07
C GLY A 231 -21.56 -9.08 13.89
N ILE A 232 -20.52 -9.81 13.51
CA ILE A 232 -19.14 -9.29 13.34
C ILE A 232 -18.77 -9.20 11.87
#